data_37474c20c30a9e9d357454ddeb95acae
#
_entry.id   37474c20c30a9e9d357454ddeb95acae
#
_cell.length_a   1.000
_cell.length_b   1.000
_cell.length_c   1.000
_cell.angle_alpha   90.00
_cell.angle_beta   90.00
_cell.angle_gamma   90.00
#
_symmetry.space_group_name_H-M   'P 1'
#
loop_
_entity.id
_entity.type
_entity.pdbx_description
1 polymer ?
#
loop_
_entity_poly.entity_id
_entity_poly.type
_entity_poly.pdbx_seq_one_letter_code
_entity_poly.pdbx_strand_id
1 'polypeptide(L)'
;AGLATLKQIQAPGFYEKLSNRTQQLVDGISASAKQYGIDFCAQSVGGMFGLYFRKEIPTSFAEVMQCDKESFNRFFHAMLNEGIYFAPSAFEAGFVSSVHGDNELSKTLSAADKIFKNW
;
A
#
# COMPACT_ATOMS: atom_id res chain seq x y z
N ALA A 1 4.03 -1.45 27.40
CA ALA A 1 3.83 -1.14 25.97
C ALA A 1 2.56 -0.31 25.74
N GLY A 2 1.37 -0.80 26.19
CA GLY A 2 0.07 -0.15 25.91
C GLY A 2 -0.01 1.31 26.32
N LEU A 3 0.45 1.69 27.53
CA LEU A 3 0.45 3.07 28.00
C LEU A 3 1.31 3.99 27.11
N ALA A 4 2.47 3.53 26.67
CA ALA A 4 3.34 4.29 25.78
C ALA A 4 2.67 4.49 24.41
N THR A 5 2.02 3.47 23.87
CA THR A 5 1.24 3.55 22.62
C THR A 5 0.09 4.54 22.75
N LEU A 6 -0.71 4.44 23.81
CA LEU A 6 -1.83 5.36 24.06
C LEU A 6 -1.38 6.81 24.17
N LYS A 7 -0.24 7.09 24.78
CA LYS A 7 0.33 8.44 24.84
C LYS A 7 0.71 8.97 23.45
N GLN A 8 1.28 8.13 22.59
CA GLN A 8 1.68 8.52 21.23
C GLN A 8 0.48 8.82 20.33
N ILE A 9 -0.53 7.93 20.34
CA ILE A 9 -1.71 8.11 19.46
C ILE A 9 -2.61 9.27 19.88
N GLN A 10 -2.51 9.76 21.12
CA GLN A 10 -3.21 10.95 21.59
C GLN A 10 -2.51 12.26 21.22
N ALA A 11 -1.28 12.21 20.69
CA ALA A 11 -0.56 13.41 20.28
C ALA A 11 -1.29 14.14 19.13
N PRO A 12 -1.42 15.47 19.18
CA PRO A 12 -2.06 16.26 18.14
C PRO A 12 -1.43 15.97 16.77
N GLY A 13 -2.28 15.70 15.76
CA GLY A 13 -1.85 15.45 14.39
C GLY A 13 -1.29 14.05 14.12
N PHE A 14 -1.28 13.14 15.11
CA PHE A 14 -0.80 11.77 14.92
C PHE A 14 -1.52 11.05 13.77
N TYR A 15 -2.85 10.96 13.84
CA TYR A 15 -3.65 10.28 12.82
C TYR A 15 -3.68 11.02 11.49
N GLU A 16 -3.64 12.33 11.49
CA GLU A 16 -3.54 13.13 10.27
C GLU A 16 -2.24 12.82 9.50
N LYS A 17 -1.11 12.82 10.19
CA LYS A 17 0.19 12.46 9.59
C LYS A 17 0.21 11.03 9.06
N LEU A 18 -0.35 10.08 9.84
CA LEU A 18 -0.43 8.68 9.44
C LEU A 18 -1.30 8.50 8.18
N SER A 19 -2.47 9.14 8.16
CA SER A 19 -3.39 9.12 7.02
C SER A 19 -2.76 9.73 5.77
N ASN A 20 -2.12 10.90 5.89
CA ASN A 20 -1.45 11.56 4.78
C ASN A 20 -0.31 10.71 4.21
N ARG A 21 0.47 10.05 5.05
CA ARG A 21 1.55 9.16 4.61
C ARG A 21 1.02 7.94 3.89
N THR A 22 -0.04 7.33 4.40
CA THR A 22 -0.69 6.19 3.76
C THR A 22 -1.28 6.58 2.40
N GLN A 23 -1.89 7.77 2.31
CA GLN A 23 -2.39 8.29 1.04
C GLN A 23 -1.27 8.52 0.03
N GLN A 24 -0.14 9.09 0.44
CA GLN A 24 1.03 9.26 -0.42
C GLN A 24 1.55 7.92 -0.96
N LEU A 25 1.54 6.87 -0.13
CA LEU A 25 1.93 5.52 -0.55
C LEU A 25 1.01 4.99 -1.65
N VAL A 26 -0.30 4.98 -1.42
CA VAL A 26 -1.26 4.41 -2.40
C VAL A 26 -1.33 5.23 -3.68
N ASP A 27 -1.24 6.56 -3.59
CA ASP A 27 -1.22 7.45 -4.75
C ASP A 27 0.05 7.23 -5.59
N GLY A 28 1.20 7.10 -4.93
CA GLY A 28 2.47 6.88 -5.62
C GLY A 28 2.53 5.54 -6.34
N ILE A 29 2.08 4.45 -5.71
CA ILE A 29 2.01 3.13 -6.35
C ILE A 29 1.02 3.16 -7.52
N SER A 30 -0.15 3.77 -7.33
CA SER A 30 -1.17 3.89 -8.38
C SER A 30 -0.69 4.71 -9.57
N ALA A 31 0.04 5.80 -9.32
CA ALA A 31 0.63 6.63 -10.37
C ALA A 31 1.64 5.86 -11.21
N SER A 32 2.53 5.09 -10.57
CA SER A 32 3.48 4.22 -11.28
C SER A 32 2.77 3.17 -12.12
N ALA A 33 1.77 2.47 -11.57
CA ALA A 33 1.01 1.48 -12.33
C ALA A 33 0.32 2.10 -13.55
N LYS A 34 -0.28 3.27 -13.40
CA LYS A 34 -0.93 4.01 -14.48
C LYS A 34 0.07 4.42 -15.56
N GLN A 35 1.27 4.87 -15.17
CA GLN A 35 2.33 5.28 -16.10
C GLN A 35 2.72 4.12 -17.04
N TYR A 36 2.73 2.90 -16.54
CA TYR A 36 3.10 1.70 -17.32
C TYR A 36 1.90 0.91 -17.85
N GLY A 37 0.69 1.46 -17.76
CA GLY A 37 -0.51 0.86 -18.34
C GLY A 37 -0.99 -0.40 -17.66
N ILE A 38 -0.71 -0.55 -16.35
CA ILE A 38 -1.09 -1.73 -15.57
C ILE A 38 -2.45 -1.48 -14.92
N ASP A 39 -3.35 -2.46 -15.04
CA ASP A 39 -4.64 -2.45 -14.36
C ASP A 39 -4.44 -2.65 -12.85
N PHE A 40 -4.39 -1.53 -12.14
CA PHE A 40 -4.13 -1.47 -10.71
C PHE A 40 -4.90 -0.30 -10.08
N CYS A 41 -5.42 -0.51 -8.91
CA CYS A 41 -5.96 0.55 -8.06
C CYS A 41 -5.67 0.27 -6.59
N ALA A 42 -5.67 1.31 -5.79
CA ALA A 42 -5.43 1.24 -4.36
C ALA A 42 -6.29 2.27 -3.63
N GLN A 43 -6.61 1.98 -2.37
CA GLN A 43 -7.31 2.92 -1.50
C GLN A 43 -6.76 2.86 -0.09
N SER A 44 -6.95 3.93 0.67
CA SER A 44 -6.54 4.00 2.07
C SER A 44 -7.64 4.56 2.95
N VAL A 45 -7.65 4.12 4.22
CA VAL A 45 -8.46 4.68 5.31
C VAL A 45 -7.57 4.77 6.54
N GLY A 46 -7.25 5.99 6.96
CA GLY A 46 -6.28 6.21 8.04
C GLY A 46 -4.92 5.60 7.69
N GLY A 47 -4.38 4.74 8.54
CA GLY A 47 -3.14 4.00 8.32
C GLY A 47 -3.29 2.68 7.59
N MET A 48 -4.50 2.31 7.19
CA MET A 48 -4.82 1.06 6.51
C MET A 48 -4.93 1.28 4.99
N PHE A 49 -4.51 0.31 4.19
CA PHE A 49 -4.63 0.38 2.73
C PHE A 49 -4.92 -0.98 2.11
N GLY A 50 -5.50 -0.96 0.89
CA GLY A 50 -5.72 -2.12 0.04
C GLY A 50 -5.11 -1.89 -1.34
N LEU A 51 -4.56 -2.96 -1.94
CA LEU A 51 -3.96 -2.98 -3.27
C LEU A 51 -4.71 -3.99 -4.14
N TYR A 52 -5.18 -3.57 -5.30
CA TYR A 52 -6.03 -4.38 -6.15
C TYR A 52 -5.55 -4.32 -7.61
N PHE A 53 -5.29 -5.49 -8.20
CA PHE A 53 -4.98 -5.60 -9.63
C PHE A 53 -6.28 -5.69 -10.44
N ARG A 54 -6.88 -4.53 -10.65
CA ARG A 54 -8.08 -4.27 -11.46
C ARG A 54 -8.19 -2.77 -11.76
N LYS A 55 -9.05 -2.39 -12.70
CA LYS A 55 -9.21 -0.99 -13.13
C LYS A 55 -9.90 -0.10 -12.11
N GLU A 56 -10.88 -0.64 -11.39
CA GLU A 56 -11.75 0.10 -10.48
C GLU A 56 -11.64 -0.42 -9.05
N ILE A 57 -11.78 0.49 -8.09
CA ILE A 57 -11.74 0.13 -6.66
C ILE A 57 -12.93 -0.79 -6.35
N PRO A 58 -12.68 -1.96 -5.75
CA PRO A 58 -13.76 -2.88 -5.39
C PRO A 58 -14.60 -2.30 -4.25
N THR A 59 -15.92 -2.43 -4.36
CA THR A 59 -16.90 -1.96 -3.37
C THR A 59 -17.52 -3.09 -2.56
N SER A 60 -17.18 -4.34 -2.88
CA SER A 60 -17.68 -5.52 -2.20
C SER A 60 -16.63 -6.64 -2.18
N PHE A 61 -16.81 -7.59 -1.27
CA PHE A 61 -15.95 -8.79 -1.23
C PHE A 61 -16.01 -9.60 -2.53
N ALA A 62 -17.18 -9.70 -3.15
CA ALA A 62 -17.34 -10.38 -4.44
C ALA A 62 -16.46 -9.76 -5.53
N GLU A 63 -16.33 -8.45 -5.55
CA GLU A 63 -15.44 -7.74 -6.48
C GLU A 63 -13.97 -7.93 -6.14
N VAL A 64 -13.60 -7.99 -4.86
CA VAL A 64 -12.23 -8.33 -4.45
C VAL A 64 -11.85 -9.74 -4.92
N MET A 65 -12.78 -10.69 -4.88
CA MET A 65 -12.58 -12.06 -5.37
C MET A 65 -12.28 -12.12 -6.87
N GLN A 66 -12.70 -11.11 -7.64
CA GLN A 66 -12.48 -11.00 -9.10
C GLN A 66 -11.17 -10.30 -9.46
N CYS A 67 -10.43 -9.75 -8.48
CA CYS A 67 -9.11 -9.17 -8.74
C CYS A 67 -8.11 -10.21 -9.24
N ASP A 68 -7.15 -9.77 -10.05
CA ASP A 68 -6.08 -10.62 -10.55
C ASP A 68 -5.10 -10.99 -9.43
N LYS A 69 -5.27 -12.21 -8.91
CA LYS A 69 -4.45 -12.75 -7.83
C LYS A 69 -3.03 -13.12 -8.28
N GLU A 70 -2.86 -13.49 -9.54
CA GLU A 70 -1.53 -13.84 -10.08
C GLU A 70 -0.67 -12.58 -10.17
N SER A 71 -1.22 -11.48 -10.66
CA SER A 71 -0.55 -10.19 -10.67
C SER A 71 -0.25 -9.70 -9.25
N PHE A 72 -1.15 -9.87 -8.30
CA PHE A 72 -0.87 -9.55 -6.90
C PHE A 72 0.30 -10.38 -6.35
N ASN A 73 0.31 -11.69 -6.56
CA ASN A 73 1.39 -12.56 -6.09
C ASN A 73 2.72 -12.19 -6.73
N ARG A 74 2.74 -11.91 -8.03
CA ARG A 74 3.94 -11.44 -8.75
C ARG A 74 4.46 -10.14 -8.13
N PHE A 75 3.58 -9.17 -7.90
CA PHE A 75 3.94 -7.90 -7.27
C PHE A 75 4.48 -8.09 -5.86
N PHE A 76 3.79 -8.88 -5.03
CA PHE A 76 4.20 -9.20 -3.66
C PHE A 76 5.62 -9.76 -3.61
N HIS A 77 5.91 -10.80 -4.41
CA HIS A 77 7.23 -11.41 -4.43
C HIS A 77 8.31 -10.47 -4.97
N ALA A 78 8.00 -9.67 -5.98
CA ALA A 78 8.93 -8.69 -6.51
C ALA A 78 9.26 -7.60 -5.47
N MET A 79 8.26 -7.10 -4.74
CA MET A 79 8.46 -6.14 -3.64
C MET A 79 9.27 -6.76 -2.50
N LEU A 80 9.00 -8.02 -2.15
CA LEU A 80 9.74 -8.74 -1.12
C LEU A 80 11.24 -8.86 -1.49
N ASN A 81 11.55 -9.13 -2.75
CA ASN A 81 12.93 -9.16 -3.24
C ASN A 81 13.64 -7.80 -3.17
N GLU A 82 12.89 -6.70 -3.25
CA GLU A 82 13.41 -5.34 -3.02
C GLU A 82 13.46 -4.97 -1.51
N GLY A 83 13.11 -5.91 -0.62
CA GLY A 83 13.12 -5.72 0.84
C GLY A 83 11.89 -5.00 1.38
N ILE A 84 10.78 -5.00 0.64
CA ILE A 84 9.50 -4.44 1.04
C ILE A 84 8.52 -5.57 1.31
N TYR A 85 8.08 -5.69 2.56
CA TYR A 85 7.13 -6.72 2.96
C TYR A 85 5.72 -6.14 3.08
N PHE A 86 4.82 -6.57 2.21
CA PHE A 86 3.38 -6.32 2.28
C PHE A 86 2.63 -7.51 2.90
N ALA A 87 1.34 -7.36 3.16
CA ALA A 87 0.49 -8.49 3.52
C ALA A 87 0.52 -9.54 2.38
N PRO A 88 0.66 -10.84 2.70
CA PRO A 88 0.93 -11.88 1.70
C PRO A 88 -0.30 -12.32 0.90
N SER A 89 -1.45 -11.73 1.14
CA SER A 89 -2.71 -12.07 0.47
C SER A 89 -3.41 -10.84 -0.09
N ALA A 90 -3.95 -10.95 -1.30
CA ALA A 90 -4.77 -9.91 -1.93
C ALA A 90 -6.06 -9.58 -1.14
N PHE A 91 -6.41 -10.39 -0.14
CA PHE A 91 -7.58 -10.20 0.72
C PHE A 91 -7.24 -9.55 2.06
N GLU A 92 -5.97 -9.27 2.33
CA GLU A 92 -5.52 -8.65 3.55
C GLU A 92 -5.26 -7.16 3.34
N ALA A 93 -5.55 -6.36 4.36
CA ALA A 93 -5.16 -4.96 4.40
C ALA A 93 -3.70 -4.81 4.80
N GLY A 94 -3.03 -3.84 4.19
CA GLY A 94 -1.72 -3.37 4.64
C GLY A 94 -1.87 -2.26 5.67
N PHE A 95 -0.84 -2.06 6.48
CA PHE A 95 -0.81 -1.02 7.51
C PHE A 95 0.49 -0.24 7.45
N VAL A 96 0.38 1.10 7.52
CA VAL A 96 1.51 1.99 7.67
C VAL A 96 1.70 2.30 9.15
N SER A 97 2.94 2.25 9.61
CA SER A 97 3.32 2.65 10.97
C SER A 97 3.76 4.11 11.02
N SER A 98 3.61 4.76 12.17
CA SER A 98 4.12 6.11 12.41
C SER A 98 5.64 6.24 12.28
N VAL A 99 6.38 5.12 12.37
CA VAL A 99 7.83 5.09 12.19
C VAL A 99 8.27 4.86 10.74
N HIS A 100 7.35 4.58 9.82
CA HIS A 100 7.63 4.60 8.39
C HIS A 100 7.81 6.04 7.93
N GLY A 101 9.05 6.48 7.82
CA GLY A 101 9.42 7.84 7.44
C GLY A 101 9.49 8.07 5.92
N ASP A 102 10.11 9.19 5.54
CA ASP A 102 10.26 9.54 4.12
C ASP A 102 11.17 8.57 3.37
N ASN A 103 12.18 8.01 4.05
CA ASN A 103 13.08 7.02 3.47
C ASN A 103 12.36 5.71 3.12
N GLU A 104 11.52 5.19 4.02
CA GLU A 104 10.75 3.99 3.81
C GLU A 104 9.72 4.19 2.69
N LEU A 105 9.06 5.34 2.68
CA LEU A 105 8.11 5.70 1.62
C LEU A 105 8.82 5.79 0.26
N SER A 106 9.91 6.55 0.16
CA SER A 106 10.67 6.72 -1.08
C SER A 106 11.21 5.39 -1.61
N LYS A 107 11.75 4.55 -0.72
CA LYS A 107 12.24 3.21 -1.08
C LYS A 107 11.11 2.34 -1.63
N THR A 108 9.95 2.35 -0.98
CA THR A 108 8.78 1.57 -1.41
C THR A 108 8.27 2.03 -2.78
N LEU A 109 8.14 3.34 -3.00
CA LEU A 109 7.68 3.90 -4.27
C LEU A 109 8.69 3.64 -5.40
N SER A 110 9.99 3.75 -5.14
CA SER A 110 11.03 3.44 -6.13
C SER A 110 11.03 1.96 -6.51
N ALA A 111 10.82 1.06 -5.54
CA ALA A 111 10.71 -0.36 -5.80
C ALA A 111 9.48 -0.69 -6.66
N ALA A 112 8.32 -0.11 -6.34
CA ALA A 112 7.10 -0.29 -7.11
C ALA A 112 7.26 0.22 -8.56
N ASP A 113 7.86 1.38 -8.76
CA ASP A 113 8.13 1.95 -10.07
C ASP A 113 9.04 1.04 -10.92
N LYS A 114 10.14 0.57 -10.33
CA LYS A 114 11.06 -0.38 -10.97
C LYS A 114 10.35 -1.67 -11.40
N ILE A 115 9.49 -2.20 -10.53
CA ILE A 115 8.74 -3.43 -10.79
C ILE A 115 7.75 -3.23 -11.94
N PHE A 116 6.94 -2.17 -11.89
CA PHE A 116 5.95 -1.88 -12.92
C PHE A 116 6.58 -1.53 -14.28
N LYS A 117 7.74 -0.88 -14.28
CA LYS A 117 8.52 -0.62 -15.49
C LYS A 117 8.96 -1.90 -16.21
N ASN A 118 9.18 -2.98 -15.49
CA ASN A 118 9.62 -4.27 -16.01
C ASN A 118 8.51 -5.35 -15.93
N TRP A 119 7.28 -4.90 -15.87
CA TRP A 119 6.09 -5.75 -15.66
C TRP A 119 5.83 -6.81 -16.73
#